data_41ae0fb40c85185ee42536d7268d098e
#
_entry.id   41ae0fb40c85185ee42536d7268d098e
#
_cell.length_a   1.000
_cell.length_b   1.000
_cell.length_c   1.000
_cell.angle_alpha   90.00
_cell.angle_beta   90.00
_cell.angle_gamma   90.00
#
_symmetry.space_group_name_H-M   'P 1'
#
loop_
_entity.id
_entity.type
_entity.pdbx_description
1 polymer ?
#
loop_
_entity_poly.entity_id
_entity_poly.type
_entity_poly.pdbx_seq_one_letter_code
_entity_poly.pdbx_strand_id
1 'polypeptide(L)'
;MPAEPLSAAAIGDLLRHALGLSAWKQVGGSRWSLRVNPSSGNLHPTEAYVMCGALPGLADGPAVYHYAADRHALELRCVFDAGTWDDALGERDVVLVALTSIHWREAWKYGERAFRYCQHDLGHAIAAVSVAASLVGWRAVLLPAWSHRAVAAVTGIDRDDDFAEAEREDPGCILALGGAESLACPQDVVVQLVDAVLAGRWFGQATQLSEDHVEWSLITEVARATDDPGRPSVPAVPLPVWHRRRGLPRSIEARALLLQRRSAVAFDGRSTLDRASFVDMLAPLLPSPRAPWASVWWAPRVHLALFVHRVEGVPPGLYALLRAPCAFDQIRAAGRPDLLWEQADDGLPLWCLARDDVRSLAARLSCDQSIAADGFFSLAMIADFDASLQAFGPSFYRQLFWEAGMVGQVLYLEAEAAGARATGIGCFYDDPVHDVLGLRGHTFQSLYHFTVGTPVDDARLTTEPGYPWEAD
;
A
#
# COMPACT_ATOMS: atom_id res chain seq x y z
N MET A 1 -13.57 16.86 7.41
CA MET A 1 -14.82 16.43 8.06
C MET A 1 -14.57 16.37 9.56
N PRO A 2 -15.56 16.61 10.43
CA PRO A 2 -15.42 16.26 11.85
C PRO A 2 -15.20 14.75 12.00
N ALA A 3 -14.44 14.34 13.02
CA ALA A 3 -14.23 12.92 13.29
C ALA A 3 -15.53 12.28 13.78
N GLU A 4 -15.88 11.13 13.22
CA GLU A 4 -16.98 10.30 13.74
C GLU A 4 -16.57 9.70 15.09
N PRO A 5 -17.51 9.55 16.04
CA PRO A 5 -17.23 8.83 17.29
C PRO A 5 -16.78 7.39 17.01
N LEU A 6 -15.88 6.89 17.85
CA LEU A 6 -15.44 5.50 17.77
C LEU A 6 -16.62 4.55 18.02
N SER A 7 -16.91 3.69 17.08
CA SER A 7 -18.02 2.72 17.15
C SER A 7 -17.75 1.51 16.24
N ALA A 8 -18.43 0.42 16.49
CA ALA A 8 -18.36 -0.76 15.60
C ALA A 8 -18.77 -0.41 14.15
N ALA A 9 -19.74 0.50 13.97
CA ALA A 9 -20.17 0.95 12.66
C ALA A 9 -19.09 1.76 11.93
N ALA A 10 -18.40 2.70 12.61
CA ALA A 10 -17.31 3.47 12.02
C ALA A 10 -16.10 2.60 11.67
N ILE A 11 -15.77 1.60 12.52
CA ILE A 11 -14.75 0.58 12.21
C ILE A 11 -15.18 -0.24 10.98
N GLY A 12 -16.44 -0.64 10.92
CA GLY A 12 -17.01 -1.38 9.78
C GLY A 12 -16.91 -0.57 8.48
N ASP A 13 -17.34 0.71 8.48
CA ASP A 13 -17.24 1.59 7.30
C ASP A 13 -15.79 1.77 6.84
N LEU A 14 -14.87 1.96 7.76
CA LEU A 14 -13.42 2.03 7.45
C LEU A 14 -12.93 0.74 6.80
N LEU A 15 -13.17 -0.42 7.40
CA LEU A 15 -12.71 -1.70 6.88
C LEU A 15 -13.36 -2.04 5.54
N ARG A 16 -14.65 -1.70 5.36
CA ARG A 16 -15.37 -1.85 4.09
C ARG A 16 -14.67 -1.14 2.95
N HIS A 17 -14.23 0.09 3.19
CA HIS A 17 -13.62 0.96 2.18
C HIS A 17 -12.08 0.86 2.11
N ALA A 18 -11.45 0.07 2.99
CA ALA A 18 -10.02 -0.19 2.97
C ALA A 18 -9.68 -1.58 2.43
N LEU A 19 -10.24 -2.62 3.05
CA LEU A 19 -9.81 -4.02 2.92
C LEU A 19 -10.94 -4.97 2.50
N GLY A 20 -12.20 -4.49 2.49
CA GLY A 20 -13.39 -5.27 2.13
C GLY A 20 -13.44 -5.69 0.67
N LEU A 21 -14.37 -6.55 0.32
CA LEU A 21 -14.60 -6.98 -1.06
C LEU A 21 -15.18 -5.82 -1.87
N SER A 22 -14.60 -5.50 -3.00
CA SER A 22 -15.10 -4.43 -3.87
C SER A 22 -16.02 -4.94 -4.98
N ALA A 23 -15.87 -6.20 -5.38
CA ALA A 23 -16.73 -6.85 -6.36
C ALA A 23 -16.47 -8.37 -6.41
N TRP A 24 -17.38 -9.08 -7.06
CA TRP A 24 -17.15 -10.39 -7.63
C TRP A 24 -17.08 -10.28 -9.15
N LYS A 25 -16.17 -11.04 -9.74
CA LYS A 25 -16.06 -11.23 -11.19
C LYS A 25 -16.42 -12.67 -11.53
N GLN A 26 -17.12 -12.85 -12.66
CA GLN A 26 -17.47 -14.16 -13.17
C GLN A 26 -17.29 -14.24 -14.69
N VAL A 27 -16.78 -15.38 -15.16
CA VAL A 27 -16.74 -15.78 -16.56
C VAL A 27 -16.87 -17.28 -16.66
N GLY A 28 -17.82 -17.76 -17.48
CA GLY A 28 -18.08 -19.19 -17.57
C GLY A 28 -18.40 -19.80 -16.19
N GLY A 29 -17.69 -20.86 -15.80
CA GLY A 29 -17.83 -21.50 -14.49
C GLY A 29 -16.92 -20.96 -13.40
N SER A 30 -16.08 -19.96 -13.69
CA SER A 30 -15.13 -19.41 -12.73
C SER A 30 -15.65 -18.13 -12.10
N ARG A 31 -15.52 -18.01 -10.76
CA ARG A 31 -15.90 -16.83 -9.99
C ARG A 31 -14.81 -16.49 -8.99
N TRP A 32 -14.45 -15.20 -8.87
CA TRP A 32 -13.44 -14.72 -7.93
C TRP A 32 -13.78 -13.34 -7.38
N SER A 33 -13.34 -13.08 -6.15
CA SER A 33 -13.53 -11.79 -5.49
C SER A 33 -12.41 -10.82 -5.80
N LEU A 34 -12.71 -9.52 -5.71
CA LEU A 34 -11.77 -8.42 -5.72
C LEU A 34 -11.89 -7.67 -4.40
N ARG A 35 -10.77 -7.21 -3.83
CA ARG A 35 -10.77 -6.33 -2.65
C ARG A 35 -10.59 -4.85 -3.05
N VAL A 36 -10.90 -3.95 -2.13
CA VAL A 36 -10.66 -2.51 -2.29
C VAL A 36 -9.17 -2.23 -2.42
N ASN A 37 -8.34 -2.79 -1.53
CA ASN A 37 -6.89 -2.80 -1.71
C ASN A 37 -6.50 -3.78 -2.83
N PRO A 38 -5.72 -3.34 -3.83
CA PRO A 38 -5.22 -4.25 -4.86
C PRO A 38 -4.23 -5.27 -4.28
N SER A 39 -4.06 -6.37 -4.98
CA SER A 39 -3.09 -7.38 -4.63
C SER A 39 -2.45 -7.95 -5.88
N SER A 40 -1.19 -8.33 -5.77
CA SER A 40 -0.43 -9.01 -6.81
C SER A 40 -1.13 -10.29 -7.21
N GLY A 41 -1.42 -10.46 -8.49
CA GLY A 41 -2.16 -11.63 -8.97
C GLY A 41 -3.56 -11.85 -8.40
N ASN A 42 -4.12 -10.90 -7.64
CA ASN A 42 -5.39 -11.00 -6.90
C ASN A 42 -5.38 -12.13 -5.84
N LEU A 43 -4.25 -12.35 -5.17
CA LEU A 43 -4.04 -13.45 -4.22
C LEU A 43 -4.27 -13.07 -2.77
N HIS A 44 -4.25 -11.76 -2.47
CA HIS A 44 -4.61 -11.17 -1.18
C HIS A 44 -3.88 -11.77 0.03
N PRO A 45 -2.54 -11.68 0.08
CA PRO A 45 -1.74 -12.20 1.19
C PRO A 45 -1.93 -11.41 2.48
N THR A 46 -2.39 -10.15 2.39
CA THR A 46 -2.53 -9.26 3.54
C THR A 46 -3.76 -9.61 4.36
N GLU A 47 -3.53 -9.89 5.66
CA GLU A 47 -4.56 -10.05 6.70
C GLU A 47 -4.57 -8.82 7.62
N ALA A 48 -5.65 -8.62 8.34
CA ALA A 48 -5.82 -7.48 9.22
C ALA A 48 -6.42 -7.86 10.58
N TYR A 49 -5.88 -7.27 11.62
CA TYR A 49 -6.35 -7.43 12.99
C TYR A 49 -6.72 -6.06 13.56
N VAL A 50 -7.84 -6.02 14.26
CA VAL A 50 -8.34 -4.80 14.91
C VAL A 50 -8.26 -4.98 16.43
N MET A 51 -7.60 -4.06 17.12
CA MET A 51 -7.56 -4.02 18.58
C MET A 51 -8.25 -2.74 19.05
N CYS A 52 -9.25 -2.86 19.91
CA CYS A 52 -10.00 -1.73 20.46
C CYS A 52 -10.47 -2.02 21.89
N GLY A 53 -10.81 -0.95 22.61
CA GLY A 53 -11.52 -1.05 23.89
C GLY A 53 -12.91 -1.66 23.75
N ALA A 54 -13.64 -1.75 24.85
CA ALA A 54 -15.03 -2.20 24.84
C ALA A 54 -15.90 -1.26 24.00
N LEU A 55 -16.65 -1.84 23.05
CA LEU A 55 -17.58 -1.08 22.21
C LEU A 55 -18.92 -1.79 22.11
N PRO A 56 -20.07 -1.04 22.11
CA PRO A 56 -21.37 -1.63 21.90
C PRO A 56 -21.44 -2.48 20.63
N GLY A 57 -21.91 -3.72 20.76
CA GLY A 57 -22.00 -4.68 19.65
C GLY A 57 -20.74 -5.52 19.41
N LEU A 58 -19.67 -5.26 20.16
CA LEU A 58 -18.44 -6.06 20.22
C LEU A 58 -18.30 -6.72 21.60
N ALA A 59 -17.08 -7.17 21.96
CA ALA A 59 -16.82 -7.74 23.28
C ALA A 59 -17.01 -6.71 24.40
N ASP A 60 -17.38 -7.18 25.61
CA ASP A 60 -17.60 -6.33 26.79
C ASP A 60 -16.30 -5.75 27.36
N GLY A 61 -15.14 -6.18 26.90
CA GLY A 61 -13.81 -5.68 27.27
C GLY A 61 -12.95 -5.42 26.06
N PRO A 62 -11.74 -4.87 26.26
CA PRO A 62 -10.76 -4.71 25.19
C PRO A 62 -10.48 -6.04 24.50
N ALA A 63 -10.38 -6.01 23.19
CA ALA A 63 -10.25 -7.24 22.42
C ALA A 63 -9.43 -7.05 21.13
N VAL A 64 -8.90 -8.16 20.66
CA VAL A 64 -8.29 -8.31 19.35
C VAL A 64 -9.22 -9.13 18.46
N TYR A 65 -9.45 -8.65 17.26
CA TYR A 65 -10.28 -9.28 16.24
C TYR A 65 -9.48 -9.49 14.97
N HIS A 66 -9.70 -10.61 14.29
CA HIS A 66 -9.31 -10.80 12.89
C HIS A 66 -10.42 -10.27 11.98
N TYR A 67 -10.08 -9.60 10.90
CA TYR A 67 -11.05 -9.11 9.92
C TYR A 67 -11.25 -10.11 8.79
N ALA A 68 -12.38 -10.80 8.81
CA ALA A 68 -12.81 -11.71 7.74
C ALA A 68 -13.42 -10.91 6.57
N ALA A 69 -12.61 -10.57 5.59
CA ALA A 69 -13.01 -9.71 4.47
C ALA A 69 -14.10 -10.35 3.59
N ASP A 70 -14.14 -11.67 3.48
CA ASP A 70 -15.15 -12.43 2.71
C ASP A 70 -16.57 -12.26 3.27
N ARG A 71 -16.70 -12.07 4.57
CA ARG A 71 -17.96 -11.92 5.30
C ARG A 71 -18.18 -10.51 5.83
N HIS A 72 -17.21 -9.63 5.70
CA HIS A 72 -17.18 -8.30 6.32
C HIS A 72 -17.48 -8.38 7.83
N ALA A 73 -16.76 -9.22 8.54
CA ALA A 73 -16.98 -9.51 9.94
C ALA A 73 -15.70 -9.42 10.76
N LEU A 74 -15.84 -9.09 12.04
CA LEU A 74 -14.78 -9.15 13.03
C LEU A 74 -14.88 -10.48 13.79
N GLU A 75 -13.86 -11.30 13.71
CA GLU A 75 -13.74 -12.57 14.42
C GLU A 75 -12.95 -12.38 15.70
N LEU A 76 -13.56 -12.62 16.85
CA LEU A 76 -12.91 -12.45 18.14
C LEU A 76 -11.70 -13.38 18.28
N ARG A 77 -10.52 -12.81 18.51
CA ARG A 77 -9.27 -13.56 18.70
C ARG A 77 -8.80 -13.57 20.14
N CYS A 78 -8.89 -12.43 20.84
CA CYS A 78 -8.45 -12.32 22.23
C CYS A 78 -9.29 -11.31 22.99
N VAL A 79 -9.61 -11.60 24.25
CA VAL A 79 -10.13 -10.65 25.22
C VAL A 79 -9.11 -10.51 26.34
N PHE A 80 -8.77 -9.29 26.73
CA PHE A 80 -7.75 -9.01 27.72
C PHE A 80 -8.20 -7.96 28.75
N ASP A 81 -7.34 -7.65 29.71
CA ASP A 81 -7.70 -6.82 30.86
C ASP A 81 -8.05 -5.36 30.49
N ALA A 82 -9.19 -4.88 30.98
CA ALA A 82 -9.68 -3.53 30.73
C ALA A 82 -8.82 -2.47 31.43
N GLY A 83 -8.37 -2.75 32.65
CA GLY A 83 -7.53 -1.80 33.39
C GLY A 83 -6.24 -1.47 32.66
N THR A 84 -5.60 -2.49 32.03
CA THR A 84 -4.38 -2.26 31.25
C THR A 84 -4.66 -1.42 29.98
N TRP A 85 -5.80 -1.62 29.32
CA TRP A 85 -6.18 -0.78 28.18
C TRP A 85 -6.39 0.67 28.59
N ASP A 86 -7.12 0.89 29.69
CA ASP A 86 -7.42 2.22 30.20
C ASP A 86 -6.15 2.94 30.72
N ASP A 87 -5.24 2.22 31.37
CA ASP A 87 -3.94 2.74 31.81
C ASP A 87 -3.03 3.12 30.63
N ALA A 88 -3.06 2.31 29.56
CA ALA A 88 -2.22 2.48 28.37
C ALA A 88 -2.73 3.60 27.46
N LEU A 89 -4.02 3.63 27.17
CA LEU A 89 -4.63 4.50 26.17
C LEU A 89 -5.60 5.52 26.78
N GLY A 90 -6.08 5.29 28.01
CA GLY A 90 -7.01 6.16 28.69
C GLY A 90 -8.37 6.22 27.98
N GLU A 91 -9.06 7.35 28.13
CA GLU A 91 -10.34 7.62 27.45
C GLU A 91 -10.17 8.02 25.97
N ARG A 92 -9.06 7.65 25.34
CA ARG A 92 -8.82 8.03 23.95
C ARG A 92 -9.64 7.15 22.99
N ASP A 93 -10.36 7.81 22.10
CA ASP A 93 -11.03 7.16 20.97
C ASP A 93 -10.00 6.73 19.93
N VAL A 94 -9.33 5.62 20.18
CA VAL A 94 -8.31 5.03 19.29
C VAL A 94 -8.61 3.57 19.00
N VAL A 95 -8.40 3.18 17.76
CA VAL A 95 -8.36 1.79 17.33
C VAL A 95 -6.99 1.48 16.72
N LEU A 96 -6.44 0.33 17.04
CA LEU A 96 -5.20 -0.16 16.46
C LEU A 96 -5.53 -1.18 15.36
N VAL A 97 -4.93 -1.02 14.19
CA VAL A 97 -5.06 -1.96 13.07
C VAL A 97 -3.69 -2.52 12.76
N ALA A 98 -3.50 -3.82 13.02
CA ALA A 98 -2.31 -4.54 12.63
C ALA A 98 -2.51 -5.20 11.26
N LEU A 99 -1.47 -5.18 10.44
CA LEU A 99 -1.43 -5.80 9.12
C LEU A 99 -0.33 -6.87 9.11
N THR A 100 -0.66 -8.03 8.56
CA THR A 100 0.24 -9.19 8.42
C THR A 100 0.20 -9.71 6.99
N SER A 101 1.03 -10.69 6.65
CA SER A 101 1.04 -11.30 5.32
C SER A 101 1.20 -12.80 5.38
N ILE A 102 0.35 -13.53 4.66
CA ILE A 102 0.52 -14.97 4.41
C ILE A 102 1.35 -15.13 3.14
N HIS A 103 2.68 -15.31 3.28
CA HIS A 103 3.58 -15.39 2.13
C HIS A 103 3.20 -16.50 1.14
N TRP A 104 2.65 -17.61 1.62
CA TRP A 104 2.24 -18.75 0.79
C TRP A 104 1.17 -18.38 -0.25
N ARG A 105 0.27 -17.44 0.04
CA ARG A 105 -0.73 -16.97 -0.93
C ARG A 105 -0.12 -16.43 -2.22
N GLU A 106 1.10 -15.91 -2.16
CA GLU A 106 1.87 -15.43 -3.32
C GLU A 106 2.92 -16.45 -3.78
N ALA A 107 3.55 -17.19 -2.86
CA ALA A 107 4.73 -18.01 -3.11
C ALA A 107 4.46 -19.20 -4.03
N TRP A 108 3.28 -19.82 -3.93
CA TRP A 108 2.92 -20.95 -4.80
C TRP A 108 2.90 -20.55 -6.29
N LYS A 109 2.66 -19.28 -6.60
CA LYS A 109 2.58 -18.74 -7.96
C LYS A 109 3.86 -18.03 -8.40
N TYR A 110 4.52 -17.31 -7.49
CA TYR A 110 5.59 -16.39 -7.82
C TYR A 110 6.94 -16.77 -7.20
N GLY A 111 7.01 -17.88 -6.46
CA GLY A 111 8.24 -18.33 -5.81
C GLY A 111 8.81 -17.28 -4.87
N GLU A 112 10.12 -17.14 -4.87
CA GLU A 112 10.85 -16.21 -4.00
C GLU A 112 10.44 -14.74 -4.16
N ARG A 113 9.97 -14.35 -5.35
CA ARG A 113 9.49 -12.97 -5.61
C ARG A 113 8.26 -12.60 -4.79
N ALA A 114 7.56 -13.59 -4.23
CA ALA A 114 6.40 -13.39 -3.36
C ALA A 114 6.70 -12.50 -2.16
N PHE A 115 7.91 -12.54 -1.58
CA PHE A 115 8.27 -11.64 -0.48
C PHE A 115 8.05 -10.17 -0.86
N ARG A 116 8.57 -9.74 -2.02
CA ARG A 116 8.40 -8.36 -2.51
C ARG A 116 6.94 -8.03 -2.78
N TYR A 117 6.18 -8.97 -3.35
CA TYR A 117 4.76 -8.78 -3.65
C TYR A 117 3.93 -8.59 -2.38
N CYS A 118 4.17 -9.39 -1.36
CA CYS A 118 3.53 -9.20 -0.05
C CYS A 118 3.82 -7.81 0.54
N GLN A 119 5.06 -7.30 0.38
CA GLN A 119 5.39 -5.97 0.87
C GLN A 119 4.73 -4.85 0.03
N HIS A 120 4.60 -5.00 -1.30
CA HIS A 120 3.81 -4.05 -2.11
C HIS A 120 2.35 -4.03 -1.69
N ASP A 121 1.74 -5.22 -1.51
CA ASP A 121 0.34 -5.36 -1.11
C ASP A 121 0.10 -4.74 0.28
N LEU A 122 1.05 -4.91 1.20
CA LEU A 122 1.03 -4.26 2.51
C LEU A 122 1.07 -2.73 2.38
N GLY A 123 1.91 -2.20 1.49
CA GLY A 123 1.95 -0.77 1.18
C GLY A 123 0.63 -0.24 0.61
N HIS A 124 0.00 -0.99 -0.30
CA HIS A 124 -1.35 -0.68 -0.79
C HIS A 124 -2.38 -0.69 0.36
N ALA A 125 -2.31 -1.66 1.27
CA ALA A 125 -3.20 -1.77 2.42
C ALA A 125 -3.02 -0.61 3.40
N ILE A 126 -1.77 -0.22 3.74
CA ILE A 126 -1.47 0.95 4.58
C ILE A 126 -2.11 2.21 4.01
N ALA A 127 -1.93 2.45 2.70
CA ALA A 127 -2.52 3.61 2.04
C ALA A 127 -4.06 3.53 1.99
N ALA A 128 -4.63 2.35 1.72
CA ALA A 128 -6.08 2.14 1.69
C ALA A 128 -6.71 2.42 3.06
N VAL A 129 -6.13 1.88 4.15
CA VAL A 129 -6.57 2.13 5.53
C VAL A 129 -6.48 3.63 5.86
N SER A 130 -5.37 4.27 5.49
CA SER A 130 -5.15 5.70 5.75
C SER A 130 -6.15 6.60 5.00
N VAL A 131 -6.47 6.27 3.75
CA VAL A 131 -7.48 7.00 2.95
C VAL A 131 -8.89 6.73 3.50
N ALA A 132 -9.22 5.48 3.81
CA ALA A 132 -10.52 5.13 4.37
C ALA A 132 -10.77 5.77 5.74
N ALA A 133 -9.74 5.88 6.61
CA ALA A 133 -9.83 6.62 7.87
C ALA A 133 -10.28 8.07 7.66
N SER A 134 -9.84 8.71 6.57
CA SER A 134 -10.24 10.07 6.25
C SER A 134 -11.72 10.21 5.88
N LEU A 135 -12.40 9.13 5.46
CA LEU A 135 -13.85 9.13 5.16
C LEU A 135 -14.71 9.29 6.42
N VAL A 136 -14.21 8.81 7.55
CA VAL A 136 -14.85 8.94 8.87
C VAL A 136 -14.23 10.06 9.69
N GLY A 137 -13.42 10.92 9.07
CA GLY A 137 -12.76 12.06 9.71
C GLY A 137 -11.61 11.68 10.66
N TRP A 138 -11.15 10.43 10.63
CA TRP A 138 -10.01 9.94 11.40
C TRP A 138 -8.70 10.15 10.65
N ARG A 139 -7.61 10.04 11.40
CA ARG A 139 -6.25 9.93 10.87
C ARG A 139 -5.72 8.54 11.14
N ALA A 140 -4.77 8.11 10.33
CA ALA A 140 -3.99 6.91 10.55
C ALA A 140 -2.53 7.30 10.75
N VAL A 141 -1.85 6.66 11.72
CA VAL A 141 -0.42 6.86 12.00
C VAL A 141 0.22 5.50 12.21
N LEU A 142 1.24 5.21 11.43
CA LEU A 142 2.07 4.01 11.59
C LEU A 142 2.87 4.14 12.90
N LEU A 143 2.86 3.11 13.72
CA LEU A 143 3.51 3.08 15.03
C LEU A 143 4.89 2.41 14.96
N PRO A 144 5.99 3.15 14.83
CA PRO A 144 7.32 2.58 14.63
C PRO A 144 7.89 1.86 15.86
N ALA A 145 7.36 2.11 17.05
CA ALA A 145 7.80 1.44 18.28
C ALA A 145 7.42 -0.06 18.34
N TRP A 146 6.47 -0.49 17.51
CA TRP A 146 6.01 -1.87 17.47
C TRP A 146 6.94 -2.74 16.64
N SER A 147 7.73 -3.58 17.30
CA SER A 147 8.56 -4.59 16.64
C SER A 147 7.69 -5.67 15.98
N HIS A 148 8.23 -6.38 14.99
CA HIS A 148 7.54 -7.55 14.41
C HIS A 148 7.14 -8.57 15.48
N ARG A 149 7.99 -8.77 16.50
CA ARG A 149 7.66 -9.65 17.64
C ARG A 149 6.45 -9.14 18.42
N ALA A 150 6.36 -7.83 18.65
CA ALA A 150 5.21 -7.24 19.35
C ALA A 150 3.93 -7.35 18.50
N VAL A 151 4.03 -7.12 17.18
CA VAL A 151 2.92 -7.32 16.24
C VAL A 151 2.46 -8.77 16.28
N ALA A 152 3.37 -9.73 16.19
CA ALA A 152 3.05 -11.15 16.22
C ALA A 152 2.33 -11.55 17.53
N ALA A 153 2.85 -11.08 18.67
CA ALA A 153 2.27 -11.37 19.99
C ALA A 153 0.82 -10.84 20.13
N VAL A 154 0.55 -9.60 19.70
CA VAL A 154 -0.80 -9.03 19.87
C VAL A 154 -1.82 -9.54 18.85
N THR A 155 -1.38 -10.03 17.70
CA THR A 155 -2.25 -10.67 16.71
C THR A 155 -2.42 -12.17 16.95
N GLY A 156 -1.51 -12.77 17.76
CA GLY A 156 -1.50 -14.20 18.06
C GLY A 156 -0.99 -15.07 16.92
N ILE A 157 -0.29 -14.48 15.93
CA ILE A 157 0.28 -15.25 14.81
C ILE A 157 1.54 -16.04 15.20
N ASP A 158 2.09 -15.81 16.40
CA ASP A 158 3.17 -16.59 17.02
C ASP A 158 2.67 -17.77 17.88
N ARG A 159 1.35 -17.98 17.98
CA ARG A 159 0.72 -19.04 18.77
C ARG A 159 0.70 -20.36 17.99
N ASP A 160 1.57 -21.29 18.33
CA ASP A 160 1.70 -22.58 17.62
C ASP A 160 0.39 -23.39 17.59
N ASP A 161 -0.36 -23.41 18.69
CA ASP A 161 -1.61 -24.16 18.80
C ASP A 161 -2.72 -23.63 17.86
N ASP A 162 -2.67 -22.33 17.52
CA ASP A 162 -3.66 -21.68 16.67
C ASP A 162 -3.36 -21.90 15.18
N PHE A 163 -2.14 -22.34 14.82
CA PHE A 163 -1.65 -22.52 13.46
C PHE A 163 -1.16 -23.96 13.18
N ALA A 164 -1.72 -24.97 13.83
CA ALA A 164 -1.21 -26.35 13.79
C ALA A 164 -0.91 -26.87 12.37
N GLU A 165 -1.81 -26.60 11.41
CA GLU A 165 -1.66 -26.99 10.01
C GLU A 165 -1.85 -25.81 9.03
N ALA A 166 -2.15 -24.62 9.56
CA ALA A 166 -2.36 -23.43 8.76
C ALA A 166 -1.02 -22.74 8.41
N GLU A 167 -1.03 -22.05 7.28
CA GLU A 167 0.10 -21.24 6.83
C GLU A 167 0.36 -20.10 7.79
N ARG A 168 1.62 -19.94 8.17
CA ARG A 168 2.04 -18.86 9.08
C ARG A 168 1.93 -17.50 8.42
N GLU A 169 1.51 -16.54 9.22
CA GLU A 169 1.55 -15.13 8.85
C GLU A 169 2.90 -14.52 9.26
N ASP A 170 3.40 -13.63 8.42
CA ASP A 170 4.57 -12.78 8.71
C ASP A 170 4.08 -11.42 9.24
N PRO A 171 4.61 -10.93 10.36
CA PRO A 171 4.19 -9.65 10.90
C PRO A 171 4.59 -8.49 10.00
N GLY A 172 3.70 -7.52 9.83
CA GLY A 172 3.94 -6.30 9.07
C GLY A 172 4.05 -5.08 10.00
N CYS A 173 2.95 -4.41 10.26
CA CYS A 173 2.93 -3.16 11.02
C CYS A 173 1.64 -2.97 11.81
N ILE A 174 1.65 -1.96 12.70
CA ILE A 174 0.44 -1.46 13.37
C ILE A 174 0.22 0.01 13.05
N LEU A 175 -1.03 0.37 12.76
CA LEU A 175 -1.49 1.74 12.62
C LEU A 175 -2.42 2.08 13.79
N ALA A 176 -2.24 3.26 14.38
CA ALA A 176 -3.23 3.86 15.26
C ALA A 176 -4.18 4.73 14.42
N LEU A 177 -5.48 4.56 14.65
CA LEU A 177 -6.53 5.31 13.95
C LEU A 177 -7.47 5.99 14.95
N GLY A 178 -7.86 7.23 14.66
CA GLY A 178 -8.74 8.02 15.52
C GLY A 178 -8.73 9.49 15.18
N GLY A 179 -9.42 10.32 16.01
CA GLY A 179 -9.33 11.76 15.91
C GLY A 179 -7.89 12.27 16.14
N ALA A 180 -7.58 13.47 15.65
CA ALA A 180 -6.21 14.00 15.70
C ALA A 180 -5.63 14.10 17.13
N GLU A 181 -6.48 14.32 18.12
CA GLU A 181 -6.09 14.45 19.54
C GLU A 181 -5.86 13.08 20.21
N SER A 182 -6.47 12.02 19.66
CA SER A 182 -6.40 10.64 20.20
C SER A 182 -5.12 9.92 19.84
N LEU A 183 -4.40 10.36 18.80
CA LEU A 183 -3.25 9.62 18.21
C LEU A 183 -1.90 9.86 18.89
N ALA A 184 -1.82 10.72 19.90
CA ALA A 184 -0.61 10.86 20.72
C ALA A 184 -0.46 9.62 21.63
N CYS A 185 0.00 8.49 21.05
CA CYS A 185 0.21 7.25 21.78
C CYS A 185 1.60 7.26 22.44
N PRO A 186 1.71 7.13 23.77
CA PRO A 186 2.99 7.00 24.43
C PRO A 186 3.69 5.71 23.99
N GLN A 187 4.99 5.77 23.82
CA GLN A 187 5.78 4.61 23.38
C GLN A 187 5.83 3.48 24.41
N ASP A 188 5.67 3.80 25.70
CA ASP A 188 5.67 2.82 26.81
C ASP A 188 4.44 1.89 26.79
N VAL A 189 3.42 2.23 26.00
CA VAL A 189 2.17 1.47 25.84
C VAL A 189 2.39 0.11 25.20
N VAL A 190 3.42 -0.04 24.35
CA VAL A 190 3.67 -1.30 23.62
C VAL A 190 3.83 -2.50 24.54
N VAL A 191 4.70 -2.38 25.53
CA VAL A 191 5.00 -3.49 26.45
C VAL A 191 3.78 -3.86 27.29
N GLN A 192 3.05 -2.86 27.79
CA GLN A 192 1.86 -3.07 28.62
C GLN A 192 0.76 -3.79 27.83
N LEU A 193 0.49 -3.36 26.61
CA LEU A 193 -0.52 -4.00 25.76
C LEU A 193 -0.11 -5.41 25.33
N VAL A 194 1.16 -5.64 25.00
CA VAL A 194 1.66 -6.97 24.66
C VAL A 194 1.48 -7.93 25.84
N ASP A 195 1.89 -7.54 27.05
CA ASP A 195 1.77 -8.38 28.24
C ASP A 195 0.29 -8.67 28.58
N ALA A 196 -0.60 -7.68 28.46
CA ALA A 196 -2.04 -7.86 28.69
C ALA A 196 -2.67 -8.83 27.69
N VAL A 197 -2.33 -8.69 26.41
CA VAL A 197 -2.88 -9.56 25.34
C VAL A 197 -2.34 -10.99 25.49
N LEU A 198 -1.05 -11.18 25.83
CA LEU A 198 -0.47 -12.49 26.09
C LEU A 198 -1.14 -13.19 27.28
N ALA A 199 -1.54 -12.44 28.32
CA ALA A 199 -2.28 -12.97 29.47
C ALA A 199 -3.79 -13.15 29.19
N GLY A 200 -4.28 -12.68 28.05
CA GLY A 200 -5.68 -12.70 27.67
C GLY A 200 -6.23 -14.08 27.33
N ARG A 201 -7.54 -14.15 27.12
CA ARG A 201 -8.23 -15.35 26.68
C ARG A 201 -8.36 -15.38 25.17
N TRP A 202 -7.75 -16.38 24.55
CA TRP A 202 -7.70 -16.55 23.10
C TRP A 202 -8.81 -17.46 22.56
N PHE A 203 -9.20 -17.25 21.30
CA PHE A 203 -10.27 -17.94 20.61
C PHE A 203 -9.92 -18.20 19.15
N GLY A 204 -10.50 -19.25 18.58
CA GLY A 204 -10.39 -19.61 17.17
C GLY A 204 -9.03 -20.18 16.79
N GLN A 205 -8.96 -20.64 15.56
CA GLN A 205 -7.76 -21.19 14.92
C GLN A 205 -7.67 -20.68 13.50
N ALA A 206 -6.45 -20.60 12.95
CA ALA A 206 -6.24 -20.26 11.56
C ALA A 206 -6.74 -21.38 10.63
N THR A 207 -7.22 -21.00 9.46
CA THR A 207 -7.71 -21.95 8.45
C THR A 207 -6.57 -22.31 7.52
N GLN A 208 -6.32 -23.61 7.34
CA GLN A 208 -5.37 -24.12 6.35
C GLN A 208 -5.83 -23.73 4.94
N LEU A 209 -4.90 -23.21 4.12
CA LEU A 209 -5.18 -22.78 2.75
C LEU A 209 -4.86 -23.89 1.72
N SER A 210 -3.83 -24.69 1.98
CA SER A 210 -3.33 -25.72 1.06
C SER A 210 -2.97 -26.99 1.82
N GLU A 211 -3.22 -28.17 1.21
CA GLU A 211 -2.79 -29.44 1.77
C GLU A 211 -1.28 -29.64 1.62
N ASP A 212 -0.71 -29.19 0.52
CA ASP A 212 0.71 -29.29 0.19
C ASP A 212 1.35 -27.91 0.01
N HIS A 213 2.63 -27.81 0.41
CA HIS A 213 3.44 -26.59 0.30
C HIS A 213 4.77 -26.87 -0.38
N VAL A 214 5.28 -25.86 -1.09
CA VAL A 214 6.67 -25.81 -1.55
C VAL A 214 7.40 -24.78 -0.70
N GLU A 215 8.47 -25.22 -0.04
CA GLU A 215 9.30 -24.32 0.74
C GLU A 215 10.17 -23.45 -0.18
N TRP A 216 10.12 -22.13 0.06
CA TRP A 216 10.97 -21.12 -0.57
C TRP A 216 11.85 -20.50 0.51
N SER A 217 12.99 -21.15 0.83
CA SER A 217 13.85 -20.79 1.96
C SER A 217 14.31 -19.34 1.95
N LEU A 218 14.54 -18.76 0.76
CA LEU A 218 14.95 -17.36 0.62
C LEU A 218 13.90 -16.38 1.17
N ILE A 219 12.61 -16.70 1.09
CA ILE A 219 11.54 -15.88 1.70
C ILE A 219 11.77 -15.79 3.20
N THR A 220 11.99 -16.94 3.85
CA THR A 220 12.24 -17.02 5.29
C THR A 220 13.55 -16.33 5.68
N GLU A 221 14.59 -16.46 4.88
CA GLU A 221 15.88 -15.80 5.13
C GLU A 221 15.75 -14.28 5.05
N VAL A 222 15.08 -13.75 4.02
CA VAL A 222 14.86 -12.31 3.87
C VAL A 222 13.91 -11.78 4.95
N ALA A 223 12.87 -12.53 5.32
CA ALA A 223 11.98 -12.16 6.42
C ALA A 223 12.74 -11.98 7.73
N ARG A 224 13.65 -12.92 8.07
CA ARG A 224 14.52 -12.83 9.26
C ARG A 224 15.54 -11.70 9.16
N ALA A 225 16.18 -11.51 7.99
CA ALA A 225 17.17 -10.46 7.78
C ALA A 225 16.56 -9.05 7.86
N THR A 226 15.26 -8.94 7.63
CA THR A 226 14.50 -7.68 7.64
C THR A 226 13.52 -7.59 8.80
N ASP A 227 13.75 -8.38 9.86
CA ASP A 227 12.96 -8.29 11.09
C ASP A 227 13.06 -6.89 11.70
N ASP A 228 11.92 -6.31 12.08
CA ASP A 228 11.89 -4.96 12.67
C ASP A 228 11.96 -5.07 14.22
N PRO A 229 13.04 -4.58 14.83
CA PRO A 229 13.15 -4.57 16.28
C PRO A 229 12.27 -3.53 16.97
N GLY A 230 11.56 -2.69 16.19
CA GLY A 230 10.84 -1.52 16.67
C GLY A 230 11.77 -0.31 16.86
N ARG A 231 11.20 0.88 16.74
CA ARG A 231 11.90 2.17 16.88
C ARG A 231 11.22 3.01 17.94
N PRO A 232 11.78 3.11 19.16
CA PRO A 232 11.15 3.84 20.25
C PRO A 232 11.07 5.36 19.99
N SER A 233 11.89 5.87 19.09
CA SER A 233 11.87 7.29 18.71
C SER A 233 12.21 7.46 17.23
N VAL A 234 11.45 8.29 16.56
CA VAL A 234 11.71 8.70 15.18
C VAL A 234 11.74 10.22 15.08
N PRO A 235 12.63 10.79 14.27
CA PRO A 235 12.67 12.23 14.07
C PRO A 235 11.38 12.69 13.39
N ALA A 236 10.86 13.86 13.81
CA ALA A 236 9.79 14.52 13.07
C ALA A 236 10.28 14.85 11.65
N VAL A 237 9.58 14.35 10.64
CA VAL A 237 9.91 14.63 9.24
C VAL A 237 9.06 15.80 8.77
N PRO A 238 9.65 16.97 8.49
CA PRO A 238 8.93 18.05 7.85
C PRO A 238 8.59 17.64 6.41
N LEU A 239 7.30 17.44 6.14
CA LEU A 239 6.84 17.18 4.78
C LEU A 239 6.92 18.47 3.96
N PRO A 240 7.52 18.45 2.76
CA PRO A 240 7.56 19.62 1.90
C PRO A 240 6.13 20.04 1.52
N VAL A 241 5.87 21.34 1.56
CA VAL A 241 4.59 21.89 1.10
C VAL A 241 4.75 22.27 -0.37
N TRP A 242 4.15 21.48 -1.24
CA TRP A 242 4.09 21.77 -2.67
C TRP A 242 2.93 22.72 -2.96
N HIS A 243 3.25 23.95 -3.37
CA HIS A 243 2.25 24.96 -3.73
C HIS A 243 1.75 24.71 -5.15
N ARG A 244 0.69 23.91 -5.27
CA ARG A 244 0.02 23.71 -6.54
C ARG A 244 -1.35 24.41 -6.54
N ARG A 245 -1.68 25.04 -7.67
CA ARG A 245 -3.06 25.35 -7.98
C ARG A 245 -3.81 24.04 -8.22
N ARG A 246 -4.78 23.73 -7.38
CA ARG A 246 -5.67 22.58 -7.61
C ARG A 246 -6.39 22.79 -8.94
N GLY A 247 -6.47 21.76 -9.77
CA GLY A 247 -7.46 21.65 -10.82
C GLY A 247 -8.89 21.77 -10.25
N LEU A 248 -9.88 21.85 -11.10
CA LEU A 248 -11.28 21.88 -10.69
C LEU A 248 -11.59 20.64 -9.84
N PRO A 249 -12.33 20.79 -8.72
CA PRO A 249 -12.70 19.63 -7.90
C PRO A 249 -13.49 18.64 -8.79
N ARG A 250 -13.04 17.40 -8.81
CA ARG A 250 -13.80 16.33 -9.48
C ARG A 250 -15.00 16.00 -8.61
N SER A 251 -16.19 15.97 -9.21
CA SER A 251 -17.44 15.64 -8.52
C SER A 251 -17.64 14.13 -8.41
N ILE A 252 -16.67 13.43 -7.79
CA ILE A 252 -16.78 11.99 -7.57
C ILE A 252 -16.88 11.74 -6.07
N GLU A 253 -17.87 10.95 -5.69
CA GLU A 253 -18.05 10.53 -4.32
C GLU A 253 -16.93 9.56 -3.93
N ALA A 254 -16.23 9.85 -2.81
CA ALA A 254 -15.02 9.14 -2.45
C ALA A 254 -15.26 7.65 -2.13
N ARG A 255 -16.38 7.30 -1.45
CA ARG A 255 -16.73 5.90 -1.18
C ARG A 255 -16.95 5.12 -2.46
N ALA A 256 -17.71 5.68 -3.40
CA ALA A 256 -17.94 5.06 -4.71
C ALA A 256 -16.64 4.86 -5.47
N LEU A 257 -15.73 5.85 -5.46
CA LEU A 257 -14.42 5.77 -6.10
C LEU A 257 -13.59 4.59 -5.57
N LEU A 258 -13.52 4.42 -4.24
CA LEU A 258 -12.79 3.33 -3.61
C LEU A 258 -13.36 1.96 -4.01
N LEU A 259 -14.68 1.83 -4.04
CA LEU A 259 -15.35 0.58 -4.37
C LEU A 259 -15.32 0.23 -5.86
N GLN A 260 -15.27 1.22 -6.76
CA GLN A 260 -15.25 0.97 -8.20
C GLN A 260 -13.83 0.76 -8.76
N ARG A 261 -12.77 1.17 -8.05
CA ARG A 261 -11.38 0.99 -8.52
C ARG A 261 -11.08 -0.45 -8.91
N ARG A 262 -10.53 -0.62 -10.12
CA ARG A 262 -10.08 -1.92 -10.66
C ARG A 262 -8.70 -1.77 -11.30
N SER A 263 -7.92 -2.85 -11.30
CA SER A 263 -6.73 -2.97 -12.14
C SER A 263 -7.16 -3.20 -13.60
N ALA A 264 -6.46 -2.57 -14.53
CA ALA A 264 -6.63 -2.86 -15.95
C ALA A 264 -5.93 -4.16 -16.31
N VAL A 265 -6.51 -4.89 -17.26
CA VAL A 265 -5.89 -6.09 -17.87
C VAL A 265 -5.24 -5.75 -19.20
N ALA A 266 -5.81 -4.77 -19.92
CA ALA A 266 -5.28 -4.23 -21.17
C ALA A 266 -5.71 -2.77 -21.34
N PHE A 267 -4.96 -2.02 -22.15
CA PHE A 267 -5.31 -0.66 -22.60
C PHE A 267 -5.56 -0.64 -24.10
N ASP A 268 -6.27 0.39 -24.56
CA ASP A 268 -6.68 0.50 -25.95
C ASP A 268 -5.55 0.91 -26.92
N GLY A 269 -4.43 1.40 -26.39
CA GLY A 269 -3.26 1.79 -27.16
C GLY A 269 -3.46 3.01 -28.09
N ARG A 270 -4.57 3.74 -27.98
CA ARG A 270 -4.95 4.81 -28.89
C ARG A 270 -5.34 6.12 -28.23
N SER A 271 -6.12 6.04 -27.17
CA SER A 271 -6.60 7.21 -26.42
C SER A 271 -5.44 8.03 -25.87
N THR A 272 -5.67 9.32 -25.72
CA THR A 272 -4.73 10.27 -25.14
C THR A 272 -5.25 10.79 -23.80
N LEU A 273 -4.36 11.29 -22.97
CA LEU A 273 -4.66 11.99 -21.74
C LEU A 273 -4.25 13.45 -21.90
N ASP A 274 -5.11 14.39 -21.51
CA ASP A 274 -4.72 15.79 -21.50
C ASP A 274 -3.66 16.10 -20.43
N ARG A 275 -2.83 17.16 -20.68
CA ARG A 275 -1.75 17.54 -19.77
C ARG A 275 -2.26 17.86 -18.36
N ALA A 276 -3.42 18.50 -18.23
CA ALA A 276 -3.93 18.91 -16.93
C ALA A 276 -4.27 17.67 -16.07
N SER A 277 -4.94 16.69 -16.65
CA SER A 277 -5.24 15.40 -16.00
C SER A 277 -3.97 14.63 -15.65
N PHE A 278 -2.95 14.62 -16.52
CA PHE A 278 -1.65 14.01 -16.24
C PHE A 278 -0.98 14.66 -15.02
N VAL A 279 -0.88 15.98 -15.01
CA VAL A 279 -0.30 16.73 -13.88
C VAL A 279 -1.14 16.55 -12.61
N ASP A 280 -2.48 16.48 -12.73
CA ASP A 280 -3.39 16.24 -11.61
C ASP A 280 -3.24 14.86 -10.99
N MET A 281 -2.94 13.83 -11.79
CA MET A 281 -2.62 12.49 -11.27
C MET A 281 -1.27 12.43 -10.56
N LEU A 282 -0.27 13.17 -11.03
CA LEU A 282 1.09 13.12 -10.46
C LEU A 282 1.22 13.92 -9.15
N ALA A 283 0.47 15.00 -9.00
CA ALA A 283 0.61 15.88 -7.85
C ALA A 283 0.29 15.22 -6.50
N PRO A 284 -0.75 14.37 -6.36
CA PRO A 284 -1.02 13.65 -5.12
C PRO A 284 0.02 12.60 -4.75
N LEU A 285 0.90 12.22 -5.70
CA LEU A 285 2.04 11.33 -5.41
C LEU A 285 3.13 12.02 -4.61
N LEU A 286 3.14 13.35 -4.58
CA LEU A 286 4.07 14.12 -3.75
C LEU A 286 3.69 14.06 -2.28
N PRO A 287 4.69 14.04 -1.37
CA PRO A 287 4.43 14.03 0.06
C PRO A 287 3.63 15.25 0.51
N SER A 288 2.70 15.04 1.43
CA SER A 288 1.85 16.09 1.96
C SER A 288 1.38 15.74 3.37
N PRO A 289 0.90 16.73 4.18
CA PRO A 289 0.35 16.46 5.52
C PRO A 289 -1.05 15.83 5.48
N ARG A 290 -1.37 15.06 4.45
CA ARG A 290 -2.65 14.37 4.24
C ARG A 290 -2.43 12.89 4.03
N ALA A 291 -3.51 12.12 4.19
CA ALA A 291 -3.51 10.70 3.83
C ALA A 291 -3.13 10.49 2.35
N PRO A 292 -2.38 9.45 2.02
CA PRO A 292 -1.78 8.51 2.99
C PRO A 292 -0.43 8.97 3.55
N TRP A 293 0.18 10.04 3.04
CA TRP A 293 1.58 10.43 3.35
C TRP A 293 1.78 10.84 4.80
N ALA A 294 0.75 11.38 5.44
CA ALA A 294 0.78 11.74 6.86
C ALA A 294 0.80 10.52 7.80
N SER A 295 0.59 9.31 7.30
CA SER A 295 0.58 8.10 8.12
C SER A 295 1.96 7.50 8.37
N VAL A 296 2.97 7.86 7.58
CA VAL A 296 4.31 7.30 7.69
C VAL A 296 5.27 8.26 8.38
N TRP A 297 6.26 7.73 9.08
CA TRP A 297 7.22 8.46 9.87
C TRP A 297 8.52 8.84 9.14
N TRP A 298 8.70 8.39 7.89
CA TRP A 298 9.90 8.67 7.10
C TRP A 298 9.63 9.64 5.96
N ALA A 299 10.69 10.35 5.55
CA ALA A 299 10.68 11.18 4.34
C ALA A 299 10.67 10.30 3.08
N PRO A 300 10.11 10.79 1.97
CA PRO A 300 10.07 10.04 0.72
C PRO A 300 11.44 9.49 0.31
N ARG A 301 11.47 8.20 0.02
CA ARG A 301 12.64 7.45 -0.45
C ARG A 301 12.46 6.87 -1.84
N VAL A 302 11.23 6.90 -2.36
CA VAL A 302 10.91 6.38 -3.69
C VAL A 302 10.61 7.54 -4.64
N HIS A 303 11.28 7.56 -5.78
CA HIS A 303 11.13 8.51 -6.88
C HIS A 303 10.61 7.79 -8.11
N LEU A 304 10.12 8.51 -9.12
CA LEU A 304 9.46 7.91 -10.27
C LEU A 304 10.22 8.25 -11.56
N ALA A 305 10.60 7.22 -12.32
CA ALA A 305 11.03 7.35 -13.71
C ALA A 305 9.83 7.03 -14.60
N LEU A 306 9.31 8.02 -15.34
CA LEU A 306 8.11 7.89 -16.16
C LEU A 306 8.49 7.72 -17.64
N PHE A 307 7.83 6.79 -18.30
CA PHE A 307 7.84 6.59 -19.74
C PHE A 307 6.53 7.16 -20.29
N VAL A 308 6.58 8.39 -20.80
CA VAL A 308 5.40 9.11 -21.31
C VAL A 308 5.18 8.77 -22.77
N HIS A 309 3.95 8.36 -23.13
CA HIS A 309 3.61 7.89 -24.46
C HIS A 309 2.56 8.78 -25.16
N ARG A 310 1.37 8.93 -24.53
CA ARG A 310 0.17 9.52 -25.12
C ARG A 310 -0.44 10.57 -24.18
N VAL A 311 0.36 11.61 -23.87
CA VAL A 311 -0.10 12.77 -23.09
C VAL A 311 -0.06 14.01 -23.98
N GLU A 312 -1.21 14.65 -24.21
CA GLU A 312 -1.32 15.83 -25.05
C GLU A 312 -0.53 17.00 -24.46
N GLY A 313 0.27 17.65 -25.27
CA GLY A 313 1.10 18.77 -24.82
C GLY A 313 2.31 18.40 -23.97
N VAL A 314 2.61 17.09 -23.80
CA VAL A 314 3.83 16.58 -23.20
C VAL A 314 4.54 15.69 -24.24
N PRO A 315 5.76 16.04 -24.66
CA PRO A 315 6.49 15.23 -25.64
C PRO A 315 6.68 13.78 -25.14
N PRO A 316 6.52 12.77 -25.99
CA PRO A 316 6.89 11.40 -25.61
C PRO A 316 8.33 11.34 -25.18
N GLY A 317 8.62 10.54 -24.13
CA GLY A 317 9.98 10.46 -23.60
C GLY A 317 10.08 9.92 -22.20
N LEU A 318 11.31 9.97 -21.69
CA LEU A 318 11.66 9.60 -20.33
C LEU A 318 11.64 10.83 -19.42
N TYR A 319 10.98 10.71 -18.28
CA TYR A 319 10.87 11.78 -17.28
C TYR A 319 11.19 11.27 -15.89
N ALA A 320 11.53 12.19 -14.98
CA ALA A 320 11.67 11.88 -13.55
C ALA A 320 10.76 12.78 -12.71
N LEU A 321 9.97 12.20 -11.82
CA LEU A 321 9.25 12.92 -10.75
C LEU A 321 9.98 12.67 -9.43
N LEU A 322 10.61 13.73 -8.89
CA LEU A 322 11.41 13.64 -7.68
C LEU A 322 10.57 14.02 -6.46
N ARG A 323 10.25 13.03 -5.63
CA ARG A 323 9.34 13.20 -4.48
C ARG A 323 10.02 13.84 -3.25
N ALA A 324 11.35 13.90 -3.23
CA ALA A 324 12.14 14.62 -2.22
C ALA A 324 13.05 15.68 -2.90
N PRO A 325 13.05 16.94 -2.41
CA PRO A 325 13.87 18.01 -3.03
C PRO A 325 15.37 17.70 -3.03
N CYS A 326 15.89 17.04 -1.98
CA CYS A 326 17.29 16.68 -1.85
C CYS A 326 17.77 15.58 -2.82
N ALA A 327 16.85 14.86 -3.46
CA ALA A 327 17.17 13.75 -4.36
C ALA A 327 17.68 14.23 -5.73
N PHE A 328 17.42 15.48 -6.13
CA PHE A 328 17.75 15.98 -7.47
C PHE A 328 19.24 15.82 -7.79
N ASP A 329 20.11 16.39 -6.97
CA ASP A 329 21.56 16.34 -7.23
C ASP A 329 22.10 14.92 -7.15
N GLN A 330 21.57 14.09 -6.25
CA GLN A 330 22.01 12.71 -6.04
C GLN A 330 21.67 11.83 -7.25
N ILE A 331 20.40 11.87 -7.71
CA ILE A 331 19.94 11.06 -8.85
C ILE A 331 20.60 11.55 -10.14
N ARG A 332 20.74 12.87 -10.29
CA ARG A 332 21.42 13.46 -11.44
C ARG A 332 22.88 13.04 -11.50
N ALA A 333 23.59 13.05 -10.37
CA ALA A 333 25.00 12.64 -10.30
C ALA A 333 25.18 11.13 -10.51
N ALA A 334 24.24 10.29 -10.08
CA ALA A 334 24.26 8.85 -10.28
C ALA A 334 23.85 8.43 -11.69
N GLY A 335 23.07 9.26 -12.39
CA GLY A 335 22.53 8.96 -13.72
C GLY A 335 23.53 9.17 -14.85
N ARG A 336 23.13 8.78 -16.07
CA ARG A 336 23.92 9.01 -17.27
C ARG A 336 24.13 10.52 -17.51
N PRO A 337 25.33 10.93 -17.98
CA PRO A 337 25.63 12.36 -18.18
C PRO A 337 24.90 13.00 -19.38
N ASP A 338 24.35 12.20 -20.29
CA ASP A 338 23.62 12.64 -21.48
C ASP A 338 22.10 12.87 -21.23
N LEU A 339 21.61 12.66 -20.01
CA LEU A 339 20.24 12.99 -19.65
C LEU A 339 20.05 14.51 -19.58
N LEU A 340 18.91 15.00 -20.12
CA LEU A 340 18.66 16.43 -20.33
C LEU A 340 18.45 17.21 -19.02
N TRP A 341 17.69 16.66 -18.08
CA TRP A 341 17.28 17.32 -16.83
C TRP A 341 16.63 18.69 -17.05
N GLU A 342 15.75 18.78 -18.05
CA GLU A 342 14.96 19.97 -18.32
C GLU A 342 13.66 19.95 -17.50
N GLN A 343 13.37 21.05 -16.82
CA GLN A 343 12.11 21.16 -16.07
C GLN A 343 10.92 21.08 -17.01
N ALA A 344 10.00 20.13 -16.76
CA ALA A 344 8.87 19.83 -17.62
C ALA A 344 7.56 20.47 -17.14
N ASP A 345 7.50 20.87 -15.86
CA ASP A 345 6.33 21.54 -15.26
C ASP A 345 6.77 22.48 -14.13
N ASP A 346 6.20 23.71 -14.10
CA ASP A 346 6.57 24.72 -13.11
C ASP A 346 6.01 24.45 -11.70
N GLY A 347 4.97 23.62 -11.61
CA GLY A 347 4.26 23.29 -10.37
C GLY A 347 4.65 21.94 -9.76
N LEU A 348 5.38 21.09 -10.51
CA LEU A 348 5.83 19.78 -10.08
C LEU A 348 7.34 19.63 -10.25
N PRO A 349 8.00 18.85 -9.39
CA PRO A 349 9.41 18.47 -9.57
C PRO A 349 9.52 17.38 -10.65
N LEU A 350 9.02 17.70 -11.85
CA LEU A 350 8.99 16.84 -13.03
C LEU A 350 10.05 17.29 -14.02
N TRP A 351 10.96 16.40 -14.38
CA TRP A 351 12.12 16.64 -15.23
C TRP A 351 12.06 15.77 -16.48
N CYS A 352 12.22 16.36 -17.67
CA CYS A 352 12.43 15.63 -18.91
C CYS A 352 13.88 15.14 -18.96
N LEU A 353 14.07 13.84 -19.11
CA LEU A 353 15.39 13.20 -19.18
C LEU A 353 15.80 12.89 -20.62
N ALA A 354 14.83 12.51 -21.47
CA ALA A 354 15.05 12.24 -22.88
C ALA A 354 13.74 12.40 -23.64
N ARG A 355 13.82 12.83 -24.91
CA ARG A 355 12.68 12.90 -25.84
C ARG A 355 12.83 11.81 -26.87
N ASP A 356 11.97 10.81 -26.83
CA ASP A 356 11.95 9.69 -27.78
C ASP A 356 10.65 8.91 -27.66
N ASP A 357 10.37 8.03 -28.63
CA ASP A 357 9.30 7.04 -28.48
C ASP A 357 9.79 5.89 -27.58
N VAL A 358 9.36 5.96 -26.30
CA VAL A 358 9.78 5.01 -25.27
C VAL A 358 8.81 3.82 -25.07
N ARG A 359 7.78 3.64 -25.94
CA ARG A 359 6.78 2.58 -25.78
C ARG A 359 7.38 1.19 -25.78
N SER A 360 8.18 0.86 -26.81
CA SER A 360 8.86 -0.44 -26.89
C SER A 360 9.83 -0.68 -25.74
N LEU A 361 10.49 0.38 -25.28
CA LEU A 361 11.37 0.32 -24.10
C LEU A 361 10.57 -0.01 -22.84
N ALA A 362 9.45 0.68 -22.59
CA ALA A 362 8.60 0.45 -21.45
C ALA A 362 8.06 -0.98 -21.38
N ALA A 363 7.57 -1.53 -22.52
CA ALA A 363 7.14 -2.93 -22.60
C ALA A 363 8.27 -3.89 -22.24
N ARG A 364 9.44 -3.73 -22.88
CA ARG A 364 10.62 -4.58 -22.64
C ARG A 364 11.05 -4.56 -21.18
N LEU A 365 11.16 -3.38 -20.56
CA LEU A 365 11.53 -3.25 -19.15
C LEU A 365 10.51 -3.88 -18.19
N SER A 366 9.26 -3.99 -18.63
CA SER A 366 8.16 -4.60 -17.88
C SER A 366 7.90 -6.06 -18.28
N CYS A 367 8.93 -6.85 -18.49
CA CYS A 367 8.87 -8.27 -18.90
C CYS A 367 8.07 -8.46 -20.20
N ASP A 368 8.31 -7.63 -21.21
CA ASP A 368 7.67 -7.64 -22.53
C ASP A 368 6.13 -7.52 -22.48
N GLN A 369 5.60 -6.92 -21.44
CA GLN A 369 4.16 -6.71 -21.28
C GLN A 369 3.71 -5.49 -22.08
N SER A 370 2.89 -5.71 -23.10
CA SER A 370 2.37 -4.65 -23.99
C SER A 370 1.56 -3.58 -23.23
N ILE A 371 0.94 -3.94 -22.11
CA ILE A 371 0.16 -2.99 -21.31
C ILE A 371 1.00 -1.79 -20.84
N ALA A 372 2.31 -1.95 -20.66
CA ALA A 372 3.22 -0.85 -20.31
C ALA A 372 3.45 0.12 -21.47
N ALA A 373 3.28 -0.32 -22.73
CA ALA A 373 3.38 0.50 -23.94
C ALA A 373 2.05 1.09 -24.40
N ASP A 374 0.93 0.42 -24.07
CA ASP A 374 -0.40 0.75 -24.54
C ASP A 374 -1.09 1.85 -23.70
N GLY A 375 -0.58 2.14 -22.51
CA GLY A 375 -1.07 3.19 -21.62
C GLY A 375 -0.78 4.62 -22.12
N PHE A 376 -1.22 5.61 -21.39
CA PHE A 376 -0.82 7.01 -21.54
C PHE A 376 0.63 7.19 -21.14
N PHE A 377 1.01 6.55 -20.06
CA PHE A 377 2.36 6.46 -19.52
C PHE A 377 2.52 5.22 -18.65
N SER A 378 3.76 4.79 -18.51
CA SER A 378 4.17 3.84 -17.48
C SER A 378 5.26 4.44 -16.62
N LEU A 379 5.59 3.79 -15.52
CA LEU A 379 6.65 4.27 -14.64
C LEU A 379 7.35 3.12 -13.90
N ALA A 380 8.62 3.37 -13.54
CA ALA A 380 9.41 2.60 -12.60
C ALA A 380 9.60 3.40 -11.32
N MET A 381 9.45 2.76 -10.18
CA MET A 381 9.63 3.34 -8.85
C MET A 381 11.06 3.10 -8.38
N ILE A 382 11.84 4.15 -8.27
CA ILE A 382 13.27 4.11 -7.98
C ILE A 382 13.51 4.54 -6.53
N ALA A 383 14.01 3.64 -5.70
CA ALA A 383 14.30 3.91 -4.29
C ALA A 383 15.73 4.40 -4.08
N ASP A 384 15.88 5.36 -3.16
CA ASP A 384 17.16 5.69 -2.50
C ASP A 384 17.51 4.53 -1.54
N PHE A 385 18.21 3.51 -2.06
CA PHE A 385 18.28 2.20 -1.43
C PHE A 385 19.39 2.12 -0.36
N ASP A 386 20.65 2.26 -0.74
CA ASP A 386 21.77 2.12 0.19
C ASP A 386 21.69 3.12 1.34
N ALA A 387 21.44 4.40 1.06
CA ALA A 387 21.33 5.42 2.08
C ALA A 387 20.17 5.18 3.05
N SER A 388 19.07 4.61 2.56
CA SER A 388 17.93 4.23 3.41
C SER A 388 18.28 3.10 4.37
N LEU A 389 18.92 2.04 3.89
CA LEU A 389 19.34 0.91 4.72
C LEU A 389 20.45 1.29 5.70
N GLN A 390 21.37 2.17 5.30
CA GLN A 390 22.39 2.71 6.20
C GLN A 390 21.80 3.56 7.32
N ALA A 391 20.79 4.37 7.01
CA ALA A 391 20.16 5.26 7.99
C ALA A 391 19.23 4.53 8.96
N PHE A 392 18.51 3.52 8.49
CA PHE A 392 17.39 2.91 9.22
C PHE A 392 17.57 1.41 9.49
N GLY A 393 18.63 0.79 8.98
CA GLY A 393 18.90 -0.64 9.14
C GLY A 393 18.13 -1.54 8.17
N PRO A 394 18.37 -2.88 8.23
CA PRO A 394 17.85 -3.84 7.25
C PRO A 394 16.31 -3.92 7.22
N SER A 395 15.63 -3.69 8.34
CA SER A 395 14.17 -3.73 8.39
C SER A 395 13.52 -2.71 7.45
N PHE A 396 14.21 -1.59 7.17
CA PHE A 396 13.72 -0.56 6.27
C PHE A 396 13.59 -1.03 4.80
N TYR A 397 14.18 -2.15 4.44
CA TYR A 397 13.99 -2.80 3.15
C TYR A 397 12.49 -3.01 2.85
N ARG A 398 11.71 -3.51 3.83
CA ARG A 398 10.27 -3.70 3.69
C ARG A 398 9.54 -2.37 3.46
N GLN A 399 9.93 -1.33 4.19
CA GLN A 399 9.30 0.00 4.15
C GLN A 399 9.50 0.70 2.81
N LEU A 400 10.58 0.44 2.09
CA LEU A 400 10.76 0.91 0.72
C LEU A 400 9.70 0.33 -0.23
N PHE A 401 9.36 -0.95 -0.10
CA PHE A 401 8.28 -1.58 -0.86
C PHE A 401 6.90 -1.09 -0.40
N TRP A 402 6.72 -0.83 0.90
CA TRP A 402 5.48 -0.21 1.40
C TRP A 402 5.27 1.15 0.77
N GLU A 403 6.29 1.99 0.71
CA GLU A 403 6.20 3.30 0.06
C GLU A 403 5.86 3.17 -1.43
N ALA A 404 6.47 2.21 -2.14
CA ALA A 404 6.14 1.92 -3.53
C ALA A 404 4.66 1.48 -3.69
N GLY A 405 4.17 0.60 -2.82
CA GLY A 405 2.76 0.20 -2.78
C GLY A 405 1.81 1.37 -2.48
N MET A 406 2.19 2.27 -1.55
CA MET A 406 1.42 3.48 -1.26
C MET A 406 1.33 4.42 -2.47
N VAL A 407 2.45 4.62 -3.19
CA VAL A 407 2.46 5.38 -4.47
C VAL A 407 1.51 4.74 -5.47
N GLY A 408 1.56 3.43 -5.62
CA GLY A 408 0.67 2.68 -6.49
C GLY A 408 -0.81 2.84 -6.10
N GLN A 409 -1.13 2.82 -4.80
CA GLN A 409 -2.51 3.02 -4.31
C GLN A 409 -3.04 4.40 -4.66
N VAL A 410 -2.26 5.45 -4.43
CA VAL A 410 -2.65 6.81 -4.80
C VAL A 410 -2.87 6.93 -6.30
N LEU A 411 -1.96 6.36 -7.12
CA LEU A 411 -2.07 6.42 -8.57
C LEU A 411 -3.28 5.64 -9.10
N TYR A 412 -3.64 4.52 -8.47
CA TYR A 412 -4.89 3.81 -8.78
C TYR A 412 -6.11 4.70 -8.59
N LEU A 413 -6.19 5.40 -7.47
CA LEU A 413 -7.34 6.26 -7.15
C LEU A 413 -7.40 7.49 -8.05
N GLU A 414 -6.27 8.10 -8.35
CA GLU A 414 -6.20 9.27 -9.24
C GLU A 414 -6.52 8.90 -10.70
N ALA A 415 -6.08 7.73 -11.17
CA ALA A 415 -6.42 7.21 -12.48
C ALA A 415 -7.94 6.97 -12.59
N GLU A 416 -8.54 6.28 -11.61
CA GLU A 416 -9.98 6.04 -11.56
C GLU A 416 -10.77 7.35 -11.51
N ALA A 417 -10.33 8.32 -10.71
CA ALA A 417 -10.92 9.66 -10.64
C ALA A 417 -10.82 10.44 -11.95
N ALA A 418 -9.87 10.11 -12.82
CA ALA A 418 -9.72 10.70 -14.15
C ALA A 418 -10.49 9.95 -15.25
N GLY A 419 -11.25 8.89 -14.90
CA GLY A 419 -11.92 8.03 -15.87
C GLY A 419 -10.98 7.08 -16.64
N ALA A 420 -9.76 6.90 -16.12
CA ALA A 420 -8.77 5.95 -16.60
C ALA A 420 -8.67 4.76 -15.64
N ARG A 421 -7.81 3.81 -15.95
CA ARG A 421 -7.39 2.76 -15.01
C ARG A 421 -5.89 2.65 -14.95
N ALA A 422 -5.44 2.07 -13.86
CA ALA A 422 -4.03 1.77 -13.66
C ALA A 422 -3.83 0.28 -13.42
N THR A 423 -2.59 -0.19 -13.48
CA THR A 423 -2.19 -1.51 -13.02
C THR A 423 -0.75 -1.51 -12.56
N GLY A 424 -0.50 -2.22 -11.44
CA GLY A 424 0.85 -2.50 -10.97
C GLY A 424 1.47 -3.65 -11.76
N ILE A 425 2.76 -3.55 -12.03
CA ILE A 425 3.55 -4.54 -12.75
C ILE A 425 4.68 -4.98 -11.83
N GLY A 426 4.54 -6.14 -11.20
CA GLY A 426 5.55 -6.71 -10.31
C GLY A 426 6.66 -7.45 -11.06
N CYS A 427 6.40 -7.90 -12.31
CA CYS A 427 7.41 -8.51 -13.17
C CYS A 427 8.06 -7.45 -14.05
N PHE A 428 9.31 -7.13 -13.77
CA PHE A 428 10.13 -6.19 -14.53
C PHE A 428 11.61 -6.61 -14.43
N TYR A 429 12.43 -6.06 -15.31
CA TYR A 429 13.88 -6.31 -15.34
C TYR A 429 14.61 -5.17 -14.63
N ASP A 430 15.16 -5.43 -13.43
CA ASP A 430 15.83 -4.44 -12.58
C ASP A 430 17.05 -3.81 -13.30
N ASP A 431 18.00 -4.63 -13.76
CA ASP A 431 19.25 -4.15 -14.38
C ASP A 431 19.03 -3.34 -15.66
N PRO A 432 18.15 -3.77 -16.61
CA PRO A 432 17.84 -2.94 -17.77
C PRO A 432 17.22 -1.57 -17.43
N VAL A 433 16.42 -1.45 -16.35
CA VAL A 433 15.93 -0.15 -15.86
C VAL A 433 17.09 0.71 -15.38
N HIS A 434 18.01 0.12 -14.61
CA HIS A 434 19.19 0.83 -14.12
C HIS A 434 20.09 1.29 -15.28
N ASP A 435 20.29 0.46 -16.32
CA ASP A 435 21.07 0.83 -17.50
C ASP A 435 20.46 2.01 -18.27
N VAL A 436 19.14 2.05 -18.42
CA VAL A 436 18.43 3.16 -19.08
C VAL A 436 18.68 4.48 -18.35
N LEU A 437 18.70 4.47 -17.02
CA LEU A 437 18.95 5.64 -16.20
C LEU A 437 20.44 5.91 -15.94
N GLY A 438 21.31 4.91 -16.20
CA GLY A 438 22.75 4.95 -15.92
C GLY A 438 23.13 4.68 -14.47
N LEU A 439 22.17 4.15 -13.69
CA LEU A 439 22.39 3.83 -12.28
C LEU A 439 23.36 2.66 -12.13
N ARG A 440 24.21 2.70 -11.10
CA ARG A 440 25.20 1.65 -10.83
C ARG A 440 25.18 1.25 -9.36
N GLY A 441 25.51 -0.01 -9.10
CA GLY A 441 25.53 -0.58 -7.74
C GLY A 441 24.14 -0.60 -7.12
N HIS A 442 24.06 -0.36 -5.81
CA HIS A 442 22.81 -0.43 -5.05
C HIS A 442 22.33 0.94 -4.52
N THR A 443 22.98 2.05 -4.93
CA THR A 443 22.60 3.39 -4.47
C THR A 443 21.13 3.68 -4.75
N PHE A 444 20.66 3.32 -5.95
CA PHE A 444 19.26 3.40 -6.35
C PHE A 444 18.80 2.07 -6.93
N GLN A 445 17.59 1.64 -6.56
CA GLN A 445 17.03 0.36 -7.01
C GLN A 445 15.60 0.53 -7.52
N SER A 446 15.26 -0.12 -8.64
CA SER A 446 13.88 -0.23 -9.11
C SER A 446 13.13 -1.24 -8.25
N LEU A 447 11.98 -0.84 -7.71
CA LEU A 447 11.21 -1.70 -6.79
C LEU A 447 9.87 -2.15 -7.35
N TYR A 448 9.22 -1.33 -8.18
CA TYR A 448 7.88 -1.57 -8.68
C TYR A 448 7.65 -0.81 -9.99
N HIS A 449 6.90 -1.39 -10.92
CA HIS A 449 6.44 -0.70 -12.11
C HIS A 449 4.93 -0.48 -12.07
N PHE A 450 4.47 0.50 -12.82
CA PHE A 450 3.07 0.88 -12.89
C PHE A 450 2.73 1.46 -14.26
N THR A 451 1.47 1.34 -14.68
CA THR A 451 1.02 1.93 -15.95
C THR A 451 -0.42 2.43 -15.84
N VAL A 452 -0.76 3.47 -16.61
CA VAL A 452 -2.06 4.13 -16.61
C VAL A 452 -2.54 4.31 -18.05
N GLY A 453 -3.79 3.99 -18.31
CA GLY A 453 -4.37 4.12 -19.65
C GLY A 453 -5.89 3.97 -19.67
N THR A 454 -6.47 4.04 -20.87
CA THR A 454 -7.88 3.72 -21.09
C THR A 454 -8.06 2.21 -21.11
N PRO A 455 -8.84 1.63 -20.18
CA PRO A 455 -9.00 0.19 -20.09
C PRO A 455 -9.77 -0.38 -21.29
N VAL A 456 -9.45 -1.61 -21.65
CA VAL A 456 -10.29 -2.44 -22.52
C VAL A 456 -11.08 -3.38 -21.62
N ASP A 457 -12.40 -3.23 -21.59
CA ASP A 457 -13.26 -4.10 -20.80
C ASP A 457 -13.53 -5.40 -21.57
N ASP A 458 -13.44 -6.53 -20.86
CA ASP A 458 -13.81 -7.84 -21.42
C ASP A 458 -15.32 -8.03 -21.26
N ALA A 459 -16.04 -7.97 -22.37
CA ALA A 459 -17.51 -8.11 -22.41
C ALA A 459 -18.02 -9.50 -21.92
N ARG A 460 -17.14 -10.48 -21.76
CA ARG A 460 -17.49 -11.81 -21.21
C ARG A 460 -17.58 -11.80 -19.69
N LEU A 461 -16.99 -10.79 -19.03
CA LEU A 461 -16.98 -10.70 -17.59
C LEU A 461 -18.24 -10.04 -17.05
N THR A 462 -18.92 -10.71 -16.15
CA THR A 462 -19.94 -10.10 -15.30
C THR A 462 -19.33 -9.60 -14.00
N THR A 463 -19.89 -8.51 -13.47
CA THR A 463 -19.46 -7.91 -12.19
C THR A 463 -20.66 -7.85 -11.27
N GLU A 464 -20.50 -8.41 -10.07
CA GLU A 464 -21.49 -8.38 -8.99
C GLU A 464 -20.94 -7.54 -7.82
N PRO A 465 -21.82 -6.98 -6.96
CA PRO A 465 -21.40 -6.31 -5.72
C PRO A 465 -20.50 -7.17 -4.85
N GLY A 466 -19.70 -6.55 -4.00
CA GLY A 466 -18.81 -7.24 -3.07
C GLY A 466 -19.56 -8.11 -2.08
N TYR A 467 -20.71 -7.63 -1.61
CA TYR A 467 -21.53 -8.30 -0.63
C TYR A 467 -23.01 -8.34 -1.05
N PRO A 468 -23.78 -9.38 -0.59
CA PRO A 468 -25.17 -9.54 -0.99
C PRO A 468 -26.09 -8.37 -0.63
N TRP A 469 -25.83 -7.68 0.49
CA TRP A 469 -26.65 -6.54 0.94
C TRP A 469 -26.43 -5.25 0.11
N GLU A 470 -25.55 -5.28 -0.87
CA GLU A 470 -25.29 -4.15 -1.80
C GLU A 470 -26.01 -4.38 -3.14
N ALA A 471 -26.72 -5.48 -3.29
CA ALA A 471 -27.38 -5.84 -4.55
C ALA A 471 -28.79 -5.24 -4.70
N ASP A 472 -29.30 -4.51 -3.69
CA ASP A 472 -30.68 -3.95 -3.65
C ASP A 472 -30.75 -2.50 -4.17
#